data_bcc38f145c055c4400be97f08d92e87f
#
_entry.id   bcc38f145c055c4400be97f08d92e87f
#
_cell.length_a   1.000
_cell.length_b   1.000
_cell.length_c   1.000
_cell.angle_alpha   90.00
_cell.angle_beta   90.00
_cell.angle_gamma   90.00
#
_symmetry.space_group_name_H-M   'P 1'
#
loop_
_entity.id
_entity.type
_entity.pdbx_description
1 polymer ?
#
loop_
_entity_poly.entity_id
_entity_poly.type
_entity_poly.pdbx_seq_one_letter_code
_entity_poly.pdbx_strand_id
1 'polypeptide(L)'
;MAQMNENIATAPVSPLRDFFAKPRIIARPGFNRWLVPPAALAVHLCIGMAYGFSVYWLPMSQLIGRSASLQCPVTMSFWQQLFTRDCDWKISMLGWTYTLFFVFLGCSAALWGSWLEKVGPRLVSFIATLCWCGGLLLSSVAIYFHQLWLLWLGAGVIGGIGLGLGYISPVSTLLRWFPDKRGMAAGMAIMGFGGGALVGAPLANGLMNYFAGPAGNGVWQSILALAAIYALFMLAGTFGYRLPPMGWHPSGEKAQKTIRNNPTIQVHVRVACRTPQFWLLWMVLWLNVTAGIGILGMASPMLQEIFAGKLLSLDLSWHELNGEQLKRIATMAAGFTGLLSLFNILGRFFWASVSDLCGRKMTFAIIFCLGAVLYGTLPLVNHGGYIALYVCAMCIIISMYGGGFASIPAYLADVFGSQMVGAIHGRLLTAWSAAGISGPVLVNYLREYQLTHGVPPERVYDITLMVLTGLLVMGFICNQLVRPLTEEHAMTAEQQQQAKGLYTINKDAQLTWEARPSTLLLTVSWLAVSVPLLWGVGTTLQQAVKFFM
;
A
#
# COMPACT_ATOMS: atom_id res chain seq x y z
N MET A 1 -43.66 37.62 -15.88
CA MET A 1 -43.03 36.53 -15.12
C MET A 1 -41.57 36.34 -15.55
N ALA A 2 -40.76 37.39 -15.50
CA ALA A 2 -39.35 37.33 -15.97
C ALA A 2 -38.44 38.25 -15.11
N GLN A 3 -38.63 38.24 -13.78
CA GLN A 3 -37.77 39.05 -12.85
C GLN A 3 -37.73 38.43 -11.43
N MET A 4 -37.57 37.13 -11.32
CA MET A 4 -37.53 36.47 -9.99
C MET A 4 -36.45 35.40 -9.86
N ASN A 5 -35.26 35.64 -10.47
CA ASN A 5 -34.14 34.70 -10.35
C ASN A 5 -32.73 35.36 -10.25
N GLU A 6 -32.66 36.52 -9.61
CA GLU A 6 -31.35 37.20 -9.39
C GLU A 6 -31.14 37.59 -7.94
N ASN A 7 -31.24 36.69 -6.98
CA ASN A 7 -30.71 36.96 -5.62
C ASN A 7 -30.60 35.66 -4.81
N ILE A 8 -29.90 34.63 -5.35
CA ILE A 8 -29.21 33.71 -4.46
C ILE A 8 -27.86 34.35 -4.16
N ALA A 9 -27.81 35.22 -3.19
CA ALA A 9 -26.59 35.73 -2.62
C ALA A 9 -25.78 34.53 -2.12
N THR A 10 -24.76 34.17 -2.88
CA THR A 10 -23.77 33.19 -2.48
C THR A 10 -23.09 33.73 -1.23
N ALA A 11 -23.36 33.13 -0.09
CA ALA A 11 -22.66 33.44 1.16
C ALA A 11 -21.14 33.45 0.88
N PRO A 12 -20.37 34.42 1.43
CA PRO A 12 -18.95 34.53 1.17
C PRO A 12 -18.26 33.22 1.53
N VAL A 13 -17.77 32.51 0.52
CA VAL A 13 -17.03 31.24 0.69
C VAL A 13 -15.78 31.58 1.48
N SER A 14 -15.57 30.95 2.64
CA SER A 14 -14.38 31.20 3.44
C SER A 14 -13.11 31.03 2.58
N PRO A 15 -12.08 31.87 2.75
CA PRO A 15 -10.85 31.80 1.95
C PRO A 15 -10.19 30.43 1.94
N LEU A 16 -10.26 29.68 3.05
CA LEU A 16 -9.78 28.31 3.17
C LEU A 16 -10.58 27.34 2.29
N ARG A 17 -11.91 27.45 2.30
CA ARG A 17 -12.78 26.60 1.49
C ARG A 17 -12.55 26.83 -0.01
N ASP A 18 -12.31 28.08 -0.38
CA ASP A 18 -11.99 28.46 -1.77
C ASP A 18 -10.62 27.92 -2.19
N PHE A 19 -9.61 28.00 -1.32
CA PHE A 19 -8.25 27.50 -1.61
C PHE A 19 -8.22 25.99 -1.94
N PHE A 20 -9.02 25.18 -1.27
CA PHE A 20 -9.15 23.75 -1.50
C PHE A 20 -10.20 23.38 -2.54
N ALA A 21 -10.92 24.37 -3.07
CA ALA A 21 -12.00 24.12 -4.02
C ALA A 21 -11.49 23.40 -5.28
N LYS A 22 -12.26 22.39 -5.72
CA LYS A 22 -11.92 21.57 -6.89
C LYS A 22 -11.63 22.38 -8.17
N PRO A 23 -12.32 23.49 -8.49
CA PRO A 23 -11.99 24.31 -9.66
C PRO A 23 -10.57 24.90 -9.63
N ARG A 24 -10.03 25.22 -8.45
CA ARG A 24 -8.68 25.79 -8.32
C ARG A 24 -7.55 24.79 -8.53
N ILE A 25 -7.84 23.50 -8.49
CA ILE A 25 -6.86 22.43 -8.72
C ILE A 25 -6.87 21.92 -10.16
N ILE A 26 -7.74 22.46 -11.01
CA ILE A 26 -7.72 22.14 -12.44
C ILE A 26 -6.44 22.74 -13.04
N ALA A 27 -5.75 21.91 -13.83
CA ALA A 27 -4.51 22.32 -14.47
C ALA A 27 -4.77 23.42 -15.49
N ARG A 28 -3.85 24.39 -15.53
CA ARG A 28 -3.84 25.46 -16.56
C ARG A 28 -3.29 24.90 -17.88
N PRO A 29 -3.58 25.55 -19.02
CA PRO A 29 -2.95 25.24 -20.30
C PRO A 29 -1.42 25.19 -20.18
N GLY A 30 -0.80 24.20 -20.84
CA GLY A 30 0.65 24.00 -20.77
C GLY A 30 1.16 23.22 -19.56
N PHE A 31 0.28 22.71 -18.67
CA PHE A 31 0.70 21.88 -17.54
C PHE A 31 1.20 20.50 -18.02
N ASN A 32 2.39 20.12 -17.55
CA ASN A 32 2.96 18.82 -17.85
C ASN A 32 2.41 17.75 -16.90
N ARG A 33 1.68 16.73 -17.43
CA ARG A 33 1.12 15.63 -16.64
C ARG A 33 2.15 14.83 -15.84
N TRP A 34 3.43 14.82 -16.28
CA TRP A 34 4.52 14.12 -15.60
C TRP A 34 4.98 14.76 -14.28
N LEU A 35 4.42 15.91 -13.92
CA LEU A 35 4.58 16.52 -12.59
C LEU A 35 3.66 15.87 -11.52
N VAL A 36 2.61 15.17 -11.95
CA VAL A 36 1.67 14.54 -11.01
C VAL A 36 2.22 13.26 -10.36
N PRO A 37 2.93 12.37 -11.08
CA PRO A 37 3.52 11.18 -10.46
C PRO A 37 4.46 11.47 -9.28
N PRO A 38 5.42 12.41 -9.33
CA PRO A 38 6.25 12.75 -8.18
C PRO A 38 5.44 13.22 -6.97
N ALA A 39 4.39 14.02 -7.18
CA ALA A 39 3.49 14.47 -6.12
C ALA A 39 2.74 13.28 -5.48
N ALA A 40 2.30 12.31 -6.28
CA ALA A 40 1.67 11.08 -5.83
C ALA A 40 2.66 10.19 -5.04
N LEU A 41 3.88 10.03 -5.55
CA LEU A 41 4.96 9.28 -4.91
C LEU A 41 5.35 9.88 -3.56
N ALA A 42 5.43 11.21 -3.45
CA ALA A 42 5.75 11.89 -2.19
C ALA A 42 4.76 11.53 -1.07
N VAL A 43 3.46 11.48 -1.39
CA VAL A 43 2.42 11.05 -0.43
C VAL A 43 2.55 9.56 -0.12
N HIS A 44 2.65 8.73 -1.15
CA HIS A 44 2.66 7.27 -1.00
C HIS A 44 3.91 6.74 -0.29
N LEU A 45 5.09 7.35 -0.50
CA LEU A 45 6.31 6.98 0.22
C LEU A 45 6.16 7.20 1.73
N CYS A 46 5.53 8.32 2.13
CA CYS A 46 5.34 8.63 3.55
C CYS A 46 4.35 7.67 4.22
N ILE A 47 3.19 7.43 3.61
CA ILE A 47 2.19 6.52 4.18
C ILE A 47 2.62 5.05 4.07
N GLY A 48 3.50 4.72 3.14
CA GLY A 48 4.07 3.38 2.98
C GLY A 48 4.97 2.93 4.13
N MET A 49 5.39 3.85 5.02
CA MET A 49 6.06 3.51 6.28
C MET A 49 5.22 2.58 7.17
N ALA A 50 3.91 2.49 6.97
CA ALA A 50 3.08 1.51 7.64
C ALA A 50 3.62 0.07 7.52
N TYR A 51 4.20 -0.31 6.38
CA TYR A 51 4.86 -1.60 6.20
C TYR A 51 6.18 -1.74 6.97
N GLY A 52 6.87 -0.65 7.21
CA GLY A 52 8.14 -0.61 7.96
C GLY A 52 7.96 -0.38 9.46
N PHE A 53 6.74 -0.18 9.95
CA PHE A 53 6.49 0.19 11.33
C PHE A 53 6.93 -0.89 12.34
N SER A 54 7.05 -2.13 11.89
CA SER A 54 7.57 -3.26 12.67
C SER A 54 9.00 -3.05 13.19
N VAL A 55 9.78 -2.15 12.60
CA VAL A 55 11.13 -1.78 13.08
C VAL A 55 11.10 -1.25 14.53
N TYR A 56 9.96 -0.73 14.96
CA TYR A 56 9.75 -0.20 16.29
C TYR A 56 9.30 -1.25 17.32
N TRP A 57 8.85 -2.46 16.92
CA TRP A 57 8.26 -3.43 17.86
C TRP A 57 9.21 -3.83 18.97
N LEU A 58 10.42 -4.25 18.62
CA LEU A 58 11.40 -4.67 19.62
C LEU A 58 11.86 -3.50 20.51
N PRO A 59 12.23 -2.32 19.99
CA PRO A 59 12.53 -1.17 20.83
C PRO A 59 11.37 -0.73 21.74
N MET A 60 10.11 -0.83 21.27
CA MET A 60 8.94 -0.51 22.10
C MET A 60 8.63 -1.56 23.17
N SER A 61 9.03 -2.81 22.96
CA SER A 61 8.87 -3.86 23.98
C SER A 61 9.95 -3.85 25.07
N GLN A 62 10.83 -2.84 25.07
CA GLN A 62 11.93 -2.67 26.01
C GLN A 62 12.05 -1.20 26.45
N LEU A 63 10.94 -0.52 26.68
CA LEU A 63 10.92 0.90 27.08
C LEU A 63 11.24 1.08 28.56
N ILE A 64 10.81 0.17 29.42
CA ILE A 64 10.98 0.19 30.87
C ILE A 64 12.17 -0.67 31.27
N GLY A 65 12.21 -1.92 30.83
CA GLY A 65 13.28 -2.86 31.10
C GLY A 65 14.43 -2.76 30.09
N ARG A 66 15.46 -1.97 30.36
CA ARG A 66 16.54 -1.66 29.40
C ARG A 66 17.49 -2.82 29.09
N SER A 67 17.80 -3.65 30.07
CA SER A 67 18.73 -4.79 29.94
C SER A 67 18.02 -6.12 29.78
N ALA A 68 16.76 -6.23 30.24
CA ALA A 68 15.87 -7.34 30.02
C ALA A 68 14.44 -6.80 30.03
N SER A 69 13.60 -7.24 29.09
CA SER A 69 12.20 -6.79 29.03
C SER A 69 11.47 -7.11 30.33
N LEU A 70 10.91 -6.09 30.99
CA LEU A 70 10.03 -6.24 32.14
C LEU A 70 8.61 -6.53 31.66
N GLN A 71 8.40 -7.73 31.12
CA GLN A 71 7.11 -8.08 30.51
C GLN A 71 5.97 -8.07 31.52
N CYS A 72 4.80 -7.65 31.05
CA CYS A 72 3.58 -7.71 31.84
C CYS A 72 3.26 -9.14 32.29
N PRO A 73 2.85 -9.35 33.55
CA PRO A 73 2.50 -10.66 34.07
C PRO A 73 1.47 -11.40 33.18
N VAL A 74 1.61 -12.71 33.07
CA VAL A 74 0.69 -13.54 32.26
C VAL A 74 -0.74 -13.48 32.83
N THR A 75 -0.87 -13.23 34.12
CA THR A 75 -2.15 -13.10 34.83
C THR A 75 -2.92 -11.81 34.51
N MET A 76 -2.26 -10.80 33.91
CA MET A 76 -2.94 -9.56 33.51
C MET A 76 -3.92 -9.81 32.37
N SER A 77 -5.16 -9.36 32.53
CA SER A 77 -6.16 -9.34 31.47
C SER A 77 -5.76 -8.40 30.33
N PHE A 78 -6.33 -8.60 29.14
CA PHE A 78 -6.12 -7.75 27.98
C PHE A 78 -6.36 -6.25 28.31
N TRP A 79 -7.43 -5.94 29.01
CA TRP A 79 -7.77 -4.56 29.39
C TRP A 79 -6.77 -3.96 30.37
N GLN A 80 -6.26 -4.73 31.33
CA GLN A 80 -5.24 -4.28 32.25
C GLN A 80 -3.94 -3.97 31.52
N GLN A 81 -3.52 -4.84 30.57
CA GLN A 81 -2.33 -4.59 29.75
C GLN A 81 -2.46 -3.34 28.87
N LEU A 82 -3.67 -2.99 28.43
CA LEU A 82 -3.91 -1.82 27.59
C LEU A 82 -3.70 -0.49 28.33
N PHE A 83 -3.99 -0.46 29.62
CA PHE A 83 -3.95 0.78 30.43
C PHE A 83 -2.79 0.83 31.44
N THR A 84 -2.02 -0.26 31.61
CA THR A 84 -0.88 -0.27 32.55
C THR A 84 0.29 0.56 32.03
N ARG A 85 1.11 1.07 32.99
CA ARG A 85 2.34 1.80 32.73
C ARG A 85 3.56 1.15 33.36
N ASP A 86 3.37 0.05 34.09
CA ASP A 86 4.37 -0.48 35.01
C ASP A 86 5.17 -1.64 34.39
N CYS A 87 4.82 -2.06 33.19
CA CYS A 87 5.48 -3.17 32.50
C CYS A 87 5.60 -2.92 30.99
N ASP A 88 6.60 -3.54 30.37
CA ASP A 88 6.85 -3.47 28.93
C ASP A 88 5.75 -4.14 28.12
N TRP A 89 5.39 -3.53 27.00
CA TRP A 89 4.36 -4.04 26.11
C TRP A 89 4.80 -5.31 25.41
N LYS A 90 3.94 -6.31 25.39
CA LYS A 90 4.16 -7.52 24.61
C LYS A 90 4.13 -7.18 23.11
N ILE A 91 4.98 -7.82 22.32
CA ILE A 91 5.03 -7.64 20.85
C ILE A 91 3.65 -7.97 20.22
N SER A 92 2.93 -8.97 20.76
CA SER A 92 1.57 -9.30 20.31
C SER A 92 0.59 -8.14 20.50
N MET A 93 0.70 -7.38 21.58
CA MET A 93 -0.13 -6.19 21.84
C MET A 93 0.26 -5.03 20.92
N LEU A 94 1.55 -4.84 20.65
CA LEU A 94 2.04 -3.87 19.67
C LEU A 94 1.57 -4.23 18.25
N GLY A 95 1.51 -5.49 17.90
CA GLY A 95 1.02 -6.00 16.61
C GLY A 95 -0.42 -5.58 16.29
N TRP A 96 -1.27 -5.36 17.29
CA TRP A 96 -2.62 -4.81 17.08
C TRP A 96 -2.62 -3.43 16.43
N THR A 97 -1.59 -2.62 16.63
CA THR A 97 -1.43 -1.35 15.91
C THR A 97 -1.44 -1.57 14.40
N TYR A 98 -0.75 -2.62 13.93
CA TYR A 98 -0.68 -2.98 12.52
C TYR A 98 -2.03 -3.44 11.97
N THR A 99 -2.74 -4.28 12.71
CA THR A 99 -4.10 -4.71 12.37
C THR A 99 -5.04 -3.51 12.25
N LEU A 100 -5.00 -2.59 13.21
CA LEU A 100 -5.82 -1.38 13.18
C LEU A 100 -5.48 -0.47 11.99
N PHE A 101 -4.20 -0.34 11.61
CA PHE A 101 -3.83 0.38 10.37
C PHE A 101 -4.64 -0.11 9.17
N PHE A 102 -4.67 -1.42 8.93
CA PHE A 102 -5.35 -1.96 7.75
C PHE A 102 -6.86 -1.92 7.86
N VAL A 103 -7.42 -2.16 9.03
CA VAL A 103 -8.86 -2.05 9.26
C VAL A 103 -9.34 -0.63 8.96
N PHE A 104 -8.70 0.38 9.57
CA PHE A 104 -9.10 1.77 9.37
C PHE A 104 -8.71 2.33 8.00
N LEU A 105 -7.66 1.80 7.36
CA LEU A 105 -7.35 2.08 5.95
C LEU A 105 -8.54 1.72 5.05
N GLY A 106 -9.00 0.47 5.11
CA GLY A 106 -10.12 0.03 4.26
C GLY A 106 -11.43 0.71 4.60
N CYS A 107 -11.75 0.86 5.91
CA CYS A 107 -12.95 1.57 6.34
C CYS A 107 -12.98 3.02 5.86
N SER A 108 -11.89 3.76 6.06
CA SER A 108 -11.80 5.17 5.65
C SER A 108 -11.87 5.34 4.14
N ALA A 109 -11.15 4.51 3.38
CA ALA A 109 -11.21 4.52 1.93
C ALA A 109 -12.60 4.20 1.39
N ALA A 110 -13.30 3.22 2.00
CA ALA A 110 -14.65 2.83 1.61
C ALA A 110 -15.68 3.93 1.90
N LEU A 111 -15.61 4.53 3.09
CA LEU A 111 -16.57 5.55 3.51
C LEU A 111 -16.38 6.87 2.78
N TRP A 112 -15.13 7.33 2.67
CA TRP A 112 -14.82 8.66 2.13
C TRP A 112 -14.36 8.69 0.66
N GLY A 113 -14.28 7.53 -0.01
CA GLY A 113 -13.97 7.49 -1.45
C GLY A 113 -14.95 8.30 -2.30
N SER A 114 -16.25 8.27 -1.98
CA SER A 114 -17.26 9.10 -2.68
C SER A 114 -17.11 10.59 -2.38
N TRP A 115 -16.61 10.95 -1.21
CA TRP A 115 -16.31 12.32 -0.83
C TRP A 115 -15.10 12.86 -1.59
N LEU A 116 -14.06 12.03 -1.80
CA LEU A 116 -12.91 12.35 -2.67
C LEU A 116 -13.36 12.83 -4.05
N GLU A 117 -14.34 12.15 -4.65
CA GLU A 117 -14.83 12.49 -5.99
C GLU A 117 -15.50 13.88 -6.03
N LYS A 118 -16.12 14.29 -4.92
CA LYS A 118 -16.79 15.58 -4.79
C LYS A 118 -15.81 16.73 -4.54
N VAL A 119 -14.94 16.57 -3.53
CA VAL A 119 -14.09 17.68 -3.04
C VAL A 119 -12.73 17.76 -3.75
N GLY A 120 -12.30 16.67 -4.37
CA GLY A 120 -11.03 16.58 -5.09
C GLY A 120 -9.84 16.09 -4.23
N PRO A 121 -8.75 15.70 -4.90
CA PRO A 121 -7.62 15.00 -4.26
C PRO A 121 -6.81 15.88 -3.30
N ARG A 122 -6.74 17.19 -3.51
CA ARG A 122 -5.93 18.08 -2.68
C ARG A 122 -6.45 18.15 -1.24
N LEU A 123 -7.76 18.39 -1.05
CA LEU A 123 -8.34 18.44 0.29
C LEU A 123 -8.25 17.09 1.00
N VAL A 124 -8.55 16.00 0.29
CA VAL A 124 -8.47 14.65 0.85
C VAL A 124 -7.04 14.30 1.25
N SER A 125 -6.05 14.61 0.42
CA SER A 125 -4.65 14.37 0.74
C SER A 125 -4.14 15.27 1.88
N PHE A 126 -4.65 16.49 2.00
CA PHE A 126 -4.34 17.37 3.13
C PHE A 126 -4.85 16.79 4.45
N ILE A 127 -6.10 16.31 4.47
CA ILE A 127 -6.68 15.65 5.66
C ILE A 127 -5.93 14.33 5.95
N ALA A 128 -5.55 13.58 4.90
CA ALA A 128 -4.71 12.40 5.06
C ALA A 128 -3.37 12.74 5.73
N THR A 129 -2.75 13.86 5.35
CA THR A 129 -1.50 14.34 5.97
C THR A 129 -1.72 14.66 7.46
N LEU A 130 -2.80 15.37 7.78
CA LEU A 130 -3.14 15.68 9.18
C LEU A 130 -3.39 14.42 10.01
N CYS A 131 -4.12 13.45 9.45
CA CYS A 131 -4.40 12.19 10.14
C CYS A 131 -3.12 11.33 10.29
N TRP A 132 -2.33 11.15 9.23
CA TRP A 132 -1.12 10.33 9.27
C TRP A 132 -0.06 10.92 10.20
N CYS A 133 0.32 12.17 9.96
CA CYS A 133 1.34 12.84 10.77
C CYS A 133 0.85 13.14 12.19
N GLY A 134 -0.41 13.52 12.36
CA GLY A 134 -1.05 13.69 13.67
C GLY A 134 -1.13 12.38 14.46
N GLY A 135 -1.42 11.27 13.78
CA GLY A 135 -1.38 9.93 14.35
C GLY A 135 0.02 9.54 14.84
N LEU A 136 1.07 9.87 14.06
CA LEU A 136 2.46 9.65 14.47
C LEU A 136 2.86 10.56 15.64
N LEU A 137 2.45 11.83 15.64
CA LEU A 137 2.67 12.73 16.77
C LEU A 137 2.03 12.19 18.06
N LEU A 138 0.78 11.74 17.96
CA LEU A 138 0.06 11.14 19.08
C LEU A 138 0.74 9.85 19.55
N SER A 139 1.29 9.06 18.63
CA SER A 139 2.06 7.85 18.94
C SER A 139 3.35 8.18 19.67
N SER A 140 4.05 9.26 19.28
CA SER A 140 5.23 9.75 20.00
C SER A 140 4.88 10.11 21.46
N VAL A 141 3.78 10.83 21.66
CA VAL A 141 3.25 11.16 23.00
C VAL A 141 2.85 9.90 23.77
N ALA A 142 2.22 8.93 23.10
CA ALA A 142 1.83 7.65 23.69
C ALA A 142 3.04 6.86 24.24
N ILE A 143 4.13 6.82 23.46
CA ILE A 143 5.37 6.14 23.84
C ILE A 143 6.06 6.89 24.99
N TYR A 144 6.10 8.22 24.93
CA TYR A 144 6.70 9.04 25.99
C TYR A 144 6.00 8.82 27.36
N PHE A 145 4.65 8.76 27.36
CA PHE A 145 3.86 8.52 28.57
C PHE A 145 3.56 7.04 28.84
N HIS A 146 4.10 6.14 28.05
CA HIS A 146 3.89 4.68 28.12
C HIS A 146 2.41 4.29 28.14
N GLN A 147 1.63 4.76 27.13
CA GLN A 147 0.18 4.55 27.01
C GLN A 147 -0.15 3.75 25.75
N LEU A 148 -0.38 2.44 25.88
CA LEU A 148 -0.64 1.56 24.74
C LEU A 148 -1.94 1.92 23.99
N TRP A 149 -3.03 2.21 24.72
CA TRP A 149 -4.30 2.61 24.10
C TRP A 149 -4.17 3.86 23.24
N LEU A 150 -3.32 4.80 23.67
CA LEU A 150 -3.07 6.04 22.93
C LEU A 150 -2.23 5.78 21.66
N LEU A 151 -1.31 4.80 21.71
CA LEU A 151 -0.58 4.33 20.53
C LEU A 151 -1.53 3.71 19.51
N TRP A 152 -2.48 2.89 19.95
CA TRP A 152 -3.49 2.30 19.08
C TRP A 152 -4.41 3.34 18.47
N LEU A 153 -4.85 4.32 19.25
CA LEU A 153 -5.65 5.44 18.76
C LEU A 153 -4.85 6.29 17.75
N GLY A 154 -3.61 6.66 18.09
CA GLY A 154 -2.76 7.52 17.27
C GLY A 154 -2.36 6.84 15.97
N ALA A 155 -1.50 5.83 16.04
CA ALA A 155 -1.02 5.13 14.87
C ALA A 155 -2.14 4.30 14.23
N GLY A 156 -2.77 3.40 14.99
CA GLY A 156 -3.73 2.44 14.45
C GLY A 156 -4.96 3.08 13.83
N VAL A 157 -5.70 3.89 14.61
CA VAL A 157 -6.99 4.45 14.17
C VAL A 157 -6.81 5.70 13.31
N ILE A 158 -6.23 6.76 13.88
CA ILE A 158 -6.09 8.06 13.19
C ILE A 158 -5.10 7.92 12.03
N GLY A 159 -3.96 7.27 12.25
CA GLY A 159 -2.99 6.95 11.21
C GLY A 159 -3.59 6.07 10.11
N GLY A 160 -4.38 5.05 10.48
CA GLY A 160 -5.11 4.19 9.52
C GLY A 160 -6.10 4.96 8.65
N ILE A 161 -6.82 5.94 9.21
CA ILE A 161 -7.67 6.86 8.43
C ILE A 161 -6.81 7.66 7.45
N GLY A 162 -5.70 8.21 7.91
CA GLY A 162 -4.73 8.91 7.06
C GLY A 162 -4.19 8.05 5.91
N LEU A 163 -3.90 6.77 6.20
CA LEU A 163 -3.50 5.78 5.21
C LEU A 163 -4.53 5.62 4.10
N GLY A 164 -5.79 5.37 4.43
CA GLY A 164 -6.83 5.11 3.44
C GLY A 164 -7.11 6.31 2.55
N LEU A 165 -7.25 7.51 3.12
CA LEU A 165 -7.45 8.74 2.37
C LEU A 165 -6.22 9.10 1.53
N GLY A 166 -5.02 8.95 2.09
CA GLY A 166 -3.74 9.19 1.41
C GLY A 166 -3.48 8.20 0.29
N TYR A 167 -4.04 6.99 0.36
CA TYR A 167 -3.89 5.97 -0.67
C TYR A 167 -4.78 6.21 -1.89
N ILE A 168 -6.08 6.52 -1.68
CA ILE A 168 -7.02 6.65 -2.81
C ILE A 168 -6.82 7.94 -3.63
N SER A 169 -6.35 9.02 -3.02
CA SER A 169 -6.23 10.33 -3.69
C SER A 169 -5.18 10.36 -4.81
N PRO A 170 -3.95 9.84 -4.66
CA PRO A 170 -2.96 9.76 -5.73
C PRO A 170 -3.40 8.85 -6.88
N VAL A 171 -3.91 7.66 -6.54
CA VAL A 171 -4.34 6.66 -7.54
C VAL A 171 -5.44 7.21 -8.43
N SER A 172 -6.50 7.77 -7.84
CA SER A 172 -7.60 8.39 -8.58
C SER A 172 -7.13 9.53 -9.49
N THR A 173 -6.19 10.34 -9.02
CA THR A 173 -5.64 11.47 -9.79
C THR A 173 -4.83 11.00 -10.99
N LEU A 174 -3.94 10.02 -10.81
CA LEU A 174 -3.10 9.50 -11.88
C LEU A 174 -3.90 8.77 -12.95
N LEU A 175 -4.90 7.98 -12.58
CA LEU A 175 -5.78 7.30 -13.54
C LEU A 175 -6.52 8.28 -14.47
N ARG A 176 -6.79 9.51 -14.01
CA ARG A 176 -7.41 10.57 -14.83
C ARG A 176 -6.42 11.23 -15.79
N TRP A 177 -5.14 11.37 -15.40
CA TRP A 177 -4.10 11.95 -16.24
C TRP A 177 -3.54 10.99 -17.30
N PHE A 178 -3.63 9.67 -17.05
CA PHE A 178 -3.06 8.65 -17.91
C PHE A 178 -4.13 7.64 -18.38
N PRO A 179 -5.19 8.09 -19.08
CA PRO A 179 -6.23 7.18 -19.59
C PRO A 179 -5.68 6.25 -20.68
N ASP A 180 -4.56 6.62 -21.30
CA ASP A 180 -3.81 5.85 -22.31
C ASP A 180 -2.94 4.73 -21.70
N LYS A 181 -2.55 4.85 -20.42
CA LYS A 181 -1.65 3.91 -19.72
C LYS A 181 -2.07 3.76 -18.25
N ARG A 182 -3.28 3.29 -18.02
CA ARG A 182 -3.89 3.21 -16.67
C ARG A 182 -3.10 2.31 -15.72
N GLY A 183 -2.59 1.17 -16.22
CA GLY A 183 -1.79 0.25 -15.41
C GLY A 183 -0.46 0.86 -14.97
N MET A 184 0.29 1.43 -15.91
CA MET A 184 1.53 2.13 -15.59
C MET A 184 1.29 3.26 -14.57
N ALA A 185 0.21 4.03 -14.73
CA ALA A 185 -0.12 5.13 -13.82
C ALA A 185 -0.44 4.64 -12.40
N ALA A 186 -1.27 3.58 -12.29
CA ALA A 186 -1.56 2.94 -11.02
C ALA A 186 -0.29 2.34 -10.41
N GLY A 187 0.52 1.64 -11.20
CA GLY A 187 1.79 1.06 -10.79
C GLY A 187 2.76 2.10 -10.23
N MET A 188 2.94 3.24 -10.90
CA MET A 188 3.77 4.35 -10.42
C MET A 188 3.29 4.90 -9.07
N ALA A 189 1.98 5.11 -8.91
CA ALA A 189 1.45 5.59 -7.65
C ALA A 189 1.74 4.57 -6.53
N ILE A 190 1.32 3.33 -6.72
CA ILE A 190 1.31 2.29 -5.70
C ILE A 190 2.73 1.77 -5.39
N MET A 191 3.66 1.89 -6.34
CA MET A 191 5.08 1.61 -6.12
C MET A 191 5.63 2.45 -4.97
N GLY A 192 5.24 3.73 -4.87
CA GLY A 192 5.64 4.61 -3.76
C GLY A 192 5.22 4.06 -2.40
N PHE A 193 4.00 3.53 -2.28
CA PHE A 193 3.54 2.91 -1.03
C PHE A 193 4.39 1.68 -0.66
N GLY A 194 4.72 0.82 -1.62
CA GLY A 194 5.64 -0.30 -1.38
C GLY A 194 7.06 0.13 -1.00
N GLY A 195 7.53 1.26 -1.56
CA GLY A 195 8.85 1.84 -1.29
C GLY A 195 8.96 2.55 0.06
N GLY A 196 7.83 2.85 0.72
CA GLY A 196 7.84 3.60 1.97
C GLY A 196 8.59 2.92 3.10
N ALA A 197 8.44 1.61 3.25
CA ALA A 197 9.20 0.84 4.23
C ALA A 197 10.70 0.77 3.89
N LEU A 198 11.03 0.67 2.59
CA LEU A 198 12.41 0.61 2.11
C LEU A 198 13.22 1.86 2.49
N VAL A 199 12.58 3.01 2.48
CA VAL A 199 13.16 4.29 2.89
C VAL A 199 12.95 4.53 4.39
N GLY A 200 11.74 4.28 4.86
CA GLY A 200 11.31 4.65 6.20
C GLY A 200 11.96 3.80 7.30
N ALA A 201 12.16 2.50 7.10
CA ALA A 201 12.75 1.65 8.14
C ALA A 201 14.24 1.97 8.40
N PRO A 202 15.13 2.11 7.40
CA PRO A 202 16.49 2.57 7.63
C PRO A 202 16.55 3.98 8.24
N LEU A 203 15.69 4.89 7.79
CA LEU A 203 15.60 6.24 8.33
C LEU A 203 15.17 6.22 9.81
N ALA A 204 14.16 5.41 10.15
CA ALA A 204 13.71 5.22 11.53
C ALA A 204 14.82 4.68 12.43
N ASN A 205 15.55 3.66 11.98
CA ASN A 205 16.70 3.11 12.71
C ASN A 205 17.81 4.16 12.89
N GLY A 206 18.14 4.92 11.84
CA GLY A 206 19.11 6.00 11.92
C GLY A 206 18.70 7.07 12.94
N LEU A 207 17.43 7.49 12.93
CA LEU A 207 16.89 8.44 13.89
C LEU A 207 16.85 7.88 15.32
N MET A 208 16.44 6.62 15.51
CA MET A 208 16.51 5.99 16.84
C MET A 208 17.94 5.99 17.39
N ASN A 209 18.91 5.59 16.57
CA ASN A 209 20.32 5.59 16.98
C ASN A 209 20.84 7.00 17.28
N TYR A 210 20.44 8.00 16.50
CA TYR A 210 20.82 9.41 16.70
C TYR A 210 20.28 9.97 18.01
N PHE A 211 19.02 9.64 18.35
CA PHE A 211 18.38 10.11 19.58
C PHE A 211 18.58 9.17 20.77
N ALA A 212 19.18 8.00 20.57
CA ALA A 212 19.48 7.09 21.67
C ALA A 212 20.50 7.72 22.63
N GLY A 213 20.27 7.57 23.93
CA GLY A 213 21.13 8.12 24.97
C GLY A 213 20.99 7.35 26.28
N PRO A 214 21.70 7.77 27.34
CA PRO A 214 21.61 7.12 28.64
C PRO A 214 20.20 7.05 29.22
N ALA A 215 19.33 7.98 28.77
CA ALA A 215 17.95 8.11 29.25
C ALA A 215 16.88 7.38 28.40
N GLY A 216 17.21 6.85 27.22
CA GLY A 216 16.20 6.19 26.37
C GLY A 216 16.75 5.64 25.06
N ASN A 217 15.92 4.83 24.37
CA ASN A 217 16.26 4.18 23.11
C ASN A 217 15.92 4.99 21.85
N GLY A 218 15.57 6.27 21.99
CA GLY A 218 15.31 7.19 20.88
C GLY A 218 14.00 6.97 20.12
N VAL A 219 13.12 6.07 20.56
CA VAL A 219 11.92 5.66 19.80
C VAL A 219 10.93 6.80 19.61
N TRP A 220 10.51 7.47 20.68
CA TRP A 220 9.51 8.54 20.59
C TRP A 220 10.03 9.75 19.78
N GLN A 221 11.31 10.10 19.97
CA GLN A 221 11.96 11.18 19.21
C GLN A 221 12.05 10.84 17.72
N SER A 222 12.39 9.57 17.40
CA SER A 222 12.43 9.09 16.02
C SER A 222 11.06 9.22 15.33
N ILE A 223 9.98 8.83 16.00
CA ILE A 223 8.60 8.94 15.46
C ILE A 223 8.20 10.40 15.30
N LEU A 224 8.56 11.27 16.27
CA LEU A 224 8.33 12.71 16.19
C LEU A 224 9.04 13.34 14.98
N ALA A 225 10.30 13.00 14.78
CA ALA A 225 11.09 13.48 13.62
C ALA A 225 10.52 12.98 12.30
N LEU A 226 10.11 11.70 12.23
CA LEU A 226 9.45 11.15 11.05
C LEU A 226 8.13 11.86 10.75
N ALA A 227 7.33 12.18 11.77
CA ALA A 227 6.08 12.92 11.59
C ALA A 227 6.32 14.28 10.93
N ALA A 228 7.38 15.00 11.35
CA ALA A 228 7.76 16.29 10.77
C ALA A 228 8.25 16.15 9.31
N ILE A 229 9.13 15.17 9.04
CA ILE A 229 9.63 14.89 7.69
C ILE A 229 8.48 14.51 6.77
N TYR A 230 7.59 13.62 7.18
CA TYR A 230 6.46 13.18 6.39
C TYR A 230 5.44 14.29 6.15
N ALA A 231 5.19 15.16 7.15
CA ALA A 231 4.35 16.33 6.96
C ALA A 231 4.88 17.23 5.83
N LEU A 232 6.17 17.49 5.79
CA LEU A 232 6.80 18.27 4.74
C LEU A 232 6.60 17.64 3.34
N PHE A 233 6.94 16.36 3.18
CA PHE A 233 6.83 15.65 1.90
C PHE A 233 5.37 15.48 1.46
N MET A 234 4.48 15.10 2.38
CA MET A 234 3.06 14.92 2.06
C MET A 234 2.38 16.25 1.70
N LEU A 235 2.70 17.34 2.38
CA LEU A 235 2.18 18.67 2.02
C LEU A 235 2.71 19.11 0.64
N ALA A 236 3.99 18.91 0.36
CA ALA A 236 4.56 19.21 -0.96
C ALA A 236 3.83 18.41 -2.06
N GLY A 237 3.60 17.09 -1.85
CA GLY A 237 2.83 16.26 -2.76
C GLY A 237 1.38 16.72 -2.90
N THR A 238 0.70 17.01 -1.79
CA THR A 238 -0.68 17.49 -1.74
C THR A 238 -0.89 18.77 -2.56
N PHE A 239 -0.01 19.75 -2.41
CA PHE A 239 -0.10 21.00 -3.17
C PHE A 239 0.37 20.87 -4.62
N GLY A 240 1.13 19.82 -4.93
CA GLY A 240 1.50 19.44 -6.29
C GLY A 240 0.33 18.89 -7.13
N TYR A 241 -0.76 18.39 -6.51
CA TYR A 241 -1.86 17.82 -7.25
C TYR A 241 -2.58 18.83 -8.15
N ARG A 242 -2.83 18.37 -9.38
CA ARG A 242 -3.68 19.03 -10.37
C ARG A 242 -4.60 17.99 -10.99
N LEU A 243 -5.80 18.39 -11.37
CA LEU A 243 -6.74 17.58 -12.13
C LEU A 243 -6.70 17.97 -13.61
N PRO A 244 -6.86 17.03 -14.53
CA PRO A 244 -7.01 17.37 -15.93
C PRO A 244 -8.31 18.16 -16.13
N PRO A 245 -8.35 19.14 -17.07
CA PRO A 245 -9.60 19.81 -17.45
C PRO A 245 -10.56 18.84 -18.14
N MET A 246 -11.84 19.20 -18.17
CA MET A 246 -12.85 18.40 -18.86
C MET A 246 -12.55 18.32 -20.36
N GLY A 247 -12.73 17.12 -20.91
CA GLY A 247 -12.45 16.88 -22.34
C GLY A 247 -10.97 16.80 -22.68
N TRP A 248 -10.07 16.89 -21.68
CA TRP A 248 -8.66 16.71 -21.91
C TRP A 248 -8.33 15.26 -22.31
N HIS A 249 -7.56 15.14 -23.38
CA HIS A 249 -7.00 13.87 -23.84
C HIS A 249 -5.51 14.02 -24.10
N PRO A 250 -4.70 12.99 -23.86
CA PRO A 250 -3.28 13.04 -24.19
C PRO A 250 -3.07 13.23 -25.69
N SER A 251 -2.09 14.02 -26.07
CA SER A 251 -1.69 14.23 -27.46
C SER A 251 -1.06 12.97 -28.04
N GLY A 252 -1.38 12.64 -29.29
CA GLY A 252 -0.82 11.53 -30.05
C GLY A 252 -1.87 10.55 -30.57
N GLU A 253 -1.74 10.14 -31.84
CA GLU A 253 -2.68 9.23 -32.50
C GLU A 253 -2.84 7.88 -31.80
N LYS A 254 -1.73 7.31 -31.29
CA LYS A 254 -1.76 6.02 -30.54
C LYS A 254 -2.59 6.13 -29.27
N ALA A 255 -2.46 7.21 -28.53
CA ALA A 255 -3.21 7.43 -27.29
C ALA A 255 -4.69 7.61 -27.57
N GLN A 256 -5.05 8.42 -28.58
CA GLN A 256 -6.44 8.62 -28.99
C GLN A 256 -7.08 7.33 -29.53
N LYS A 257 -6.33 6.52 -30.31
CA LYS A 257 -6.80 5.23 -30.84
C LYS A 257 -7.07 4.22 -29.71
N THR A 258 -6.20 4.18 -28.69
CA THR A 258 -6.37 3.30 -27.52
C THR A 258 -7.62 3.67 -26.73
N ILE A 259 -7.86 4.97 -26.50
CA ILE A 259 -9.05 5.45 -25.78
C ILE A 259 -10.34 5.19 -26.58
N ARG A 260 -10.31 5.40 -27.91
CA ARG A 260 -11.46 5.19 -28.79
C ARG A 260 -11.84 3.72 -28.94
N ASN A 261 -10.86 2.83 -28.93
CA ASN A 261 -11.09 1.39 -29.09
C ASN A 261 -11.57 0.69 -27.79
N ASN A 262 -11.46 1.37 -26.64
CA ASN A 262 -11.95 0.88 -25.35
C ASN A 262 -12.96 1.86 -24.73
N PRO A 263 -14.17 2.01 -25.29
CA PRO A 263 -15.21 2.81 -24.67
C PRO A 263 -15.59 2.18 -23.32
N THR A 264 -15.34 2.89 -22.24
CA THR A 264 -15.66 2.42 -20.89
C THR A 264 -16.99 3.02 -20.45
N ILE A 265 -17.94 2.17 -20.12
CA ILE A 265 -19.20 2.55 -19.49
C ILE A 265 -18.87 3.23 -18.15
N GLN A 266 -19.50 4.38 -17.87
CA GLN A 266 -19.33 5.04 -16.58
C GLN A 266 -20.40 4.56 -15.61
N VAL A 267 -20.02 3.95 -14.50
CA VAL A 267 -20.92 3.32 -13.54
C VAL A 267 -20.91 4.05 -12.21
N HIS A 268 -22.11 4.30 -11.66
CA HIS A 268 -22.20 4.91 -10.33
C HIS A 268 -21.76 3.91 -9.24
N VAL A 269 -21.04 4.39 -8.23
CA VAL A 269 -20.45 3.53 -7.19
C VAL A 269 -21.48 2.65 -6.45
N ARG A 270 -22.72 3.12 -6.24
CA ARG A 270 -23.80 2.33 -5.63
C ARG A 270 -24.25 1.17 -6.51
N VAL A 271 -24.25 1.36 -7.83
CA VAL A 271 -24.56 0.32 -8.79
C VAL A 271 -23.41 -0.66 -8.88
N ALA A 272 -22.19 -0.17 -9.04
CA ALA A 272 -20.98 -1.00 -9.11
C ALA A 272 -20.92 -2.03 -7.96
N CYS A 273 -21.13 -1.60 -6.71
CA CYS A 273 -21.07 -2.48 -5.54
C CYS A 273 -22.19 -3.54 -5.48
N ARG A 274 -23.21 -3.44 -6.32
CA ARG A 274 -24.29 -4.44 -6.43
C ARG A 274 -24.05 -5.44 -7.56
N THR A 275 -23.05 -5.21 -8.41
CA THR A 275 -22.71 -6.09 -9.53
C THR A 275 -21.88 -7.29 -9.09
N PRO A 276 -22.04 -8.46 -9.70
CA PRO A 276 -21.16 -9.60 -9.47
C PRO A 276 -19.69 -9.28 -9.79
N GLN A 277 -19.45 -8.43 -10.80
CA GLN A 277 -18.11 -8.01 -11.22
C GLN A 277 -17.32 -7.35 -10.08
N PHE A 278 -17.97 -6.52 -9.27
CA PHE A 278 -17.34 -5.90 -8.11
C PHE A 278 -16.87 -6.94 -7.08
N TRP A 279 -17.75 -7.89 -6.75
CA TRP A 279 -17.43 -8.92 -5.76
C TRP A 279 -16.42 -9.94 -6.28
N LEU A 280 -16.45 -10.25 -7.58
CA LEU A 280 -15.41 -11.08 -8.20
C LEU A 280 -14.03 -10.39 -8.13
N LEU A 281 -13.95 -9.09 -8.43
CA LEU A 281 -12.71 -8.32 -8.31
C LEU A 281 -12.28 -8.13 -6.85
N TRP A 282 -13.23 -8.04 -5.93
CA TRP A 282 -12.96 -8.06 -4.49
C TRP A 282 -12.31 -9.38 -4.07
N MET A 283 -12.86 -10.51 -4.51
CA MET A 283 -12.28 -11.84 -4.28
C MET A 283 -10.91 -12.00 -4.95
N VAL A 284 -10.75 -11.54 -6.18
CA VAL A 284 -9.46 -11.53 -6.90
C VAL A 284 -8.40 -10.78 -6.07
N LEU A 285 -8.73 -9.60 -5.56
CA LEU A 285 -7.81 -8.84 -4.71
C LEU A 285 -7.56 -9.55 -3.38
N TRP A 286 -8.61 -9.97 -2.69
CA TRP A 286 -8.50 -10.61 -1.38
C TRP A 286 -7.63 -11.87 -1.42
N LEU A 287 -7.84 -12.75 -2.41
CA LEU A 287 -7.11 -14.01 -2.56
C LEU A 287 -5.64 -13.77 -2.92
N ASN A 288 -5.37 -12.85 -3.87
CA ASN A 288 -4.01 -12.48 -4.23
C ASN A 288 -3.24 -11.87 -3.04
N VAL A 289 -3.88 -10.97 -2.31
CA VAL A 289 -3.25 -10.27 -1.19
C VAL A 289 -3.07 -11.19 0.02
N THR A 290 -4.04 -12.05 0.31
CA THR A 290 -3.94 -13.03 1.40
C THR A 290 -2.73 -13.93 1.19
N ALA A 291 -2.54 -14.47 -0.02
CA ALA A 291 -1.39 -15.30 -0.36
C ALA A 291 -0.06 -14.54 -0.21
N GLY A 292 0.01 -13.28 -0.68
CA GLY A 292 1.25 -12.51 -0.65
C GLY A 292 1.62 -11.96 0.73
N ILE A 293 0.65 -11.35 1.45
CA ILE A 293 0.93 -10.71 2.74
C ILE A 293 1.19 -11.73 3.85
N GLY A 294 0.55 -12.89 3.78
CA GLY A 294 0.80 -13.98 4.72
C GLY A 294 2.25 -14.47 4.66
N ILE A 295 2.76 -14.67 3.45
CA ILE A 295 4.15 -15.07 3.22
C ILE A 295 5.12 -13.95 3.57
N LEU A 296 4.84 -12.71 3.14
CA LEU A 296 5.74 -11.58 3.41
C LEU A 296 5.94 -11.35 4.92
N GLY A 297 4.89 -11.54 5.71
CA GLY A 297 4.93 -11.44 7.17
C GLY A 297 5.77 -12.53 7.85
N MET A 298 5.93 -13.68 7.21
CA MET A 298 6.64 -14.85 7.73
C MET A 298 7.90 -15.20 6.95
N ALA A 299 8.32 -14.38 6.00
CA ALA A 299 9.43 -14.67 5.09
C ALA A 299 10.75 -14.98 5.82
N SER A 300 11.07 -14.20 6.85
CA SER A 300 12.29 -14.42 7.66
C SER A 300 12.23 -15.73 8.46
N PRO A 301 11.21 -16.00 9.27
CA PRO A 301 11.06 -17.30 9.93
C PRO A 301 11.05 -18.49 8.96
N MET A 302 10.33 -18.38 7.85
CA MET A 302 10.26 -19.45 6.85
C MET A 302 11.63 -19.83 6.32
N LEU A 303 12.46 -18.86 5.91
CA LEU A 303 13.80 -19.15 5.42
C LEU A 303 14.66 -19.83 6.50
N GLN A 304 14.58 -19.33 7.73
CA GLN A 304 15.35 -19.83 8.85
C GLN A 304 14.96 -21.27 9.24
N GLU A 305 13.66 -21.55 9.34
CA GLU A 305 13.13 -22.84 9.77
C GLU A 305 13.27 -23.91 8.68
N ILE A 306 13.02 -23.55 7.39
CA ILE A 306 13.10 -24.50 6.27
C ILE A 306 14.55 -24.94 6.00
N PHE A 307 15.49 -24.02 6.03
CA PHE A 307 16.85 -24.31 5.59
C PHE A 307 17.88 -24.41 6.72
N ALA A 308 17.58 -23.89 7.90
CA ALA A 308 18.39 -24.03 9.12
C ALA A 308 19.91 -23.96 8.87
N GLY A 309 20.65 -25.00 9.24
CA GLY A 309 22.11 -25.08 9.07
C GLY A 309 22.59 -25.07 7.62
N LYS A 310 21.74 -25.50 6.66
CA LYS A 310 22.10 -25.48 5.23
C LYS A 310 22.42 -24.06 4.72
N LEU A 311 21.88 -23.00 5.37
CA LEU A 311 22.22 -21.60 5.07
C LEU A 311 23.70 -21.29 5.37
N LEU A 312 24.32 -22.05 6.27
CA LEU A 312 25.74 -21.95 6.62
C LEU A 312 26.58 -23.09 6.03
N SER A 313 26.03 -23.83 5.05
CA SER A 313 26.65 -25.04 4.49
C SER A 313 26.93 -26.13 5.52
N LEU A 314 26.13 -26.17 6.60
CA LEU A 314 26.18 -27.17 7.66
C LEU A 314 24.97 -28.11 7.55
N ASP A 315 25.20 -29.40 7.77
CA ASP A 315 24.09 -30.39 7.83
C ASP A 315 23.58 -30.53 9.26
N LEU A 316 23.08 -29.40 9.80
CA LEU A 316 22.53 -29.28 11.15
C LEU A 316 21.07 -28.87 11.10
N SER A 317 20.26 -29.50 11.95
CA SER A 317 18.86 -29.11 12.15
C SER A 317 18.76 -27.80 12.99
N TRP A 318 17.57 -27.16 12.96
CA TRP A 318 17.32 -25.92 13.71
C TRP A 318 17.68 -26.00 15.20
N HIS A 319 17.44 -27.16 15.83
CA HIS A 319 17.66 -27.37 17.27
C HIS A 319 19.13 -27.60 17.65
N GLU A 320 19.98 -27.90 16.68
CA GLU A 320 21.42 -28.17 16.89
C GLU A 320 22.29 -26.94 16.69
N LEU A 321 21.71 -25.84 16.23
CA LEU A 321 22.42 -24.59 15.97
C LEU A 321 22.74 -23.84 17.26
N ASN A 322 23.97 -23.33 17.36
CA ASN A 322 24.39 -22.46 18.46
C ASN A 322 23.92 -21.01 18.27
N GLY A 323 24.02 -20.19 19.33
CA GLY A 323 23.52 -18.81 19.32
C GLY A 323 24.20 -17.89 18.28
N GLU A 324 25.49 -18.11 17.97
CA GLU A 324 26.21 -17.35 16.94
C GLU A 324 25.74 -17.73 15.53
N GLN A 325 25.53 -19.00 15.27
CA GLN A 325 24.99 -19.52 14.03
C GLN A 325 23.57 -19.00 13.76
N LEU A 326 22.71 -19.05 14.79
CA LEU A 326 21.36 -18.49 14.71
C LEU A 326 21.37 -16.98 14.38
N LYS A 327 22.30 -16.23 14.98
CA LYS A 327 22.46 -14.80 14.68
C LYS A 327 22.88 -14.53 13.24
N ARG A 328 23.79 -15.35 12.69
CA ARG A 328 24.18 -15.27 11.27
C ARG A 328 23.01 -15.59 10.35
N ILE A 329 22.28 -16.66 10.62
CA ILE A 329 21.08 -17.05 9.85
C ILE A 329 20.01 -15.97 9.91
N ALA A 330 19.76 -15.37 11.06
CA ALA A 330 18.82 -14.25 11.21
C ALA A 330 19.24 -13.03 10.36
N THR A 331 20.54 -12.75 10.28
CA THR A 331 21.05 -11.67 9.42
C THR A 331 20.81 -11.96 7.93
N MET A 332 21.04 -13.21 7.49
CA MET A 332 20.72 -13.65 6.13
C MET A 332 19.23 -13.54 5.84
N ALA A 333 18.37 -13.98 6.76
CA ALA A 333 16.92 -13.90 6.61
C ALA A 333 16.40 -12.44 6.56
N ALA A 334 17.04 -11.52 7.27
CA ALA A 334 16.74 -10.09 7.14
C ALA A 334 17.09 -9.55 5.74
N GLY A 335 18.25 -9.94 5.18
CA GLY A 335 18.63 -9.63 3.80
C GLY A 335 17.64 -10.18 2.77
N PHE A 336 17.19 -11.42 2.96
CA PHE A 336 16.15 -12.04 2.12
C PHE A 336 14.83 -11.26 2.16
N THR A 337 14.37 -10.85 3.33
CA THR A 337 13.15 -10.04 3.48
C THR A 337 13.26 -8.70 2.77
N GLY A 338 14.45 -8.07 2.83
CA GLY A 338 14.75 -6.86 2.07
C GLY A 338 14.67 -7.09 0.55
N LEU A 339 15.23 -8.20 0.06
CA LEU A 339 15.16 -8.60 -1.35
C LEU A 339 13.72 -8.81 -1.81
N LEU A 340 12.90 -9.50 -1.03
CA LEU A 340 11.47 -9.66 -1.31
C LEU A 340 10.75 -8.31 -1.40
N SER A 341 11.04 -7.37 -0.50
CA SER A 341 10.47 -6.03 -0.54
C SER A 341 10.85 -5.28 -1.81
N LEU A 342 12.07 -5.42 -2.28
CA LEU A 342 12.52 -4.85 -3.54
C LEU A 342 11.74 -5.42 -4.73
N PHE A 343 11.57 -6.75 -4.80
CA PHE A 343 10.79 -7.40 -5.85
C PHE A 343 9.30 -7.04 -5.78
N ASN A 344 8.75 -6.83 -4.58
CA ASN A 344 7.40 -6.32 -4.40
C ASN A 344 7.21 -4.94 -5.08
N ILE A 345 8.15 -4.03 -4.84
CA ILE A 345 8.12 -2.66 -5.41
C ILE A 345 8.25 -2.70 -6.92
N LEU A 346 9.26 -3.40 -7.43
CA LEU A 346 9.50 -3.54 -8.87
C LEU A 346 8.31 -4.23 -9.56
N GLY A 347 7.75 -5.26 -8.93
CA GLY A 347 6.58 -5.98 -9.41
C GLY A 347 5.35 -5.08 -9.57
N ARG A 348 5.14 -4.11 -8.68
CA ARG A 348 4.02 -3.15 -8.78
C ARG A 348 4.08 -2.35 -10.07
N PHE A 349 5.24 -1.88 -10.45
CA PHE A 349 5.41 -1.15 -11.70
C PHE A 349 5.41 -2.08 -12.92
N PHE A 350 6.15 -3.17 -12.86
CA PHE A 350 6.33 -4.12 -13.96
C PHE A 350 5.01 -4.74 -14.39
N TRP A 351 4.33 -5.47 -13.50
CA TRP A 351 3.09 -6.18 -13.84
C TRP A 351 1.95 -5.23 -14.19
N ALA A 352 1.85 -4.09 -13.52
CA ALA A 352 0.84 -3.09 -13.84
C ALA A 352 1.07 -2.49 -15.24
N SER A 353 2.33 -2.29 -15.65
CA SER A 353 2.67 -1.84 -17.01
C SER A 353 2.43 -2.95 -18.05
N VAL A 354 2.80 -4.19 -17.74
CA VAL A 354 2.51 -5.37 -18.60
C VAL A 354 1.01 -5.52 -18.81
N SER A 355 0.20 -5.22 -17.79
CA SER A 355 -1.26 -5.28 -17.90
C SER A 355 -1.85 -4.28 -18.91
N ASP A 356 -1.15 -3.20 -19.23
CA ASP A 356 -1.53 -2.29 -20.31
C ASP A 356 -1.31 -2.89 -21.72
N LEU A 357 -0.41 -3.87 -21.83
CA LEU A 357 -0.07 -4.56 -23.10
C LEU A 357 -0.90 -5.82 -23.31
N CYS A 358 -0.96 -6.68 -22.28
CA CYS A 358 -1.61 -8.00 -22.36
C CYS A 358 -3.09 -7.96 -21.98
N GLY A 359 -3.58 -6.85 -21.41
CA GLY A 359 -4.92 -6.73 -20.83
C GLY A 359 -4.97 -7.26 -19.38
N ARG A 360 -5.90 -6.69 -18.59
CA ARG A 360 -6.00 -6.94 -17.13
C ARG A 360 -6.31 -8.40 -16.83
N LYS A 361 -7.33 -8.94 -17.48
CA LYS A 361 -7.78 -10.32 -17.24
C LYS A 361 -6.70 -11.35 -17.50
N MET A 362 -5.93 -11.19 -18.60
CA MET A 362 -4.83 -12.09 -18.93
C MET A 362 -3.68 -11.95 -17.93
N THR A 363 -3.32 -10.73 -17.55
CA THR A 363 -2.27 -10.49 -16.54
C THR A 363 -2.58 -11.16 -15.21
N PHE A 364 -3.82 -11.03 -14.73
CA PHE A 364 -4.25 -11.73 -13.50
C PHE A 364 -4.29 -13.24 -13.69
N ALA A 365 -4.67 -13.75 -14.86
CA ALA A 365 -4.59 -15.18 -15.16
C ALA A 365 -3.16 -15.69 -15.05
N ILE A 366 -2.18 -14.97 -15.62
CA ILE A 366 -0.75 -15.31 -15.51
C ILE A 366 -0.31 -15.29 -14.04
N ILE A 367 -0.62 -14.22 -13.30
CA ILE A 367 -0.27 -14.08 -11.87
C ILE A 367 -0.80 -15.26 -11.06
N PHE A 368 -2.06 -15.63 -11.24
CA PHE A 368 -2.66 -16.72 -10.50
C PHE A 368 -2.13 -18.10 -10.91
N CYS A 369 -2.01 -18.38 -12.21
CA CYS A 369 -1.48 -19.66 -12.69
C CYS A 369 -0.02 -19.86 -12.29
N LEU A 370 0.84 -18.87 -12.59
CA LEU A 370 2.25 -18.96 -12.24
C LEU A 370 2.46 -18.99 -10.73
N GLY A 371 1.68 -18.19 -9.99
CA GLY A 371 1.69 -18.21 -8.53
C GLY A 371 1.30 -19.57 -7.96
N ALA A 372 0.22 -20.18 -8.46
CA ALA A 372 -0.23 -21.50 -8.02
C ALA A 372 0.84 -22.58 -8.30
N VAL A 373 1.48 -22.55 -9.48
CA VAL A 373 2.58 -23.47 -9.81
C VAL A 373 3.76 -23.28 -8.87
N LEU A 374 4.20 -22.04 -8.65
CA LEU A 374 5.33 -21.76 -7.78
C LEU A 374 5.05 -22.18 -6.33
N TYR A 375 3.91 -21.79 -5.75
CA TYR A 375 3.55 -22.20 -4.39
C TYR A 375 3.41 -23.73 -4.26
N GLY A 376 2.79 -24.39 -5.25
CA GLY A 376 2.60 -25.83 -5.25
C GLY A 376 3.89 -26.62 -5.41
N THR A 377 4.92 -26.06 -6.03
CA THR A 377 6.24 -26.72 -6.22
C THR A 377 7.22 -26.41 -5.08
N LEU A 378 7.01 -25.33 -4.30
CA LEU A 378 7.91 -24.96 -3.21
C LEU A 378 8.18 -26.08 -2.19
N PRO A 379 7.22 -26.91 -1.74
CA PRO A 379 7.53 -28.03 -0.85
C PRO A 379 8.60 -28.98 -1.41
N LEU A 380 8.56 -29.28 -2.72
CA LEU A 380 9.58 -30.11 -3.38
C LEU A 380 10.96 -29.44 -3.40
N VAL A 381 10.97 -28.12 -3.66
CA VAL A 381 12.19 -27.30 -3.63
C VAL A 381 12.79 -27.27 -2.23
N ASN A 382 11.96 -27.13 -1.21
CA ASN A 382 12.35 -27.09 0.21
C ASN A 382 12.98 -28.43 0.64
N HIS A 383 12.31 -29.53 0.33
CA HIS A 383 12.81 -30.88 0.65
C HIS A 383 14.12 -31.20 -0.08
N GLY A 384 14.27 -30.71 -1.32
CA GLY A 384 15.52 -30.82 -2.10
C GLY A 384 16.68 -29.95 -1.58
N GLY A 385 16.40 -29.00 -0.67
CA GLY A 385 17.41 -28.08 -0.14
C GLY A 385 17.90 -27.03 -1.15
N TYR A 386 17.13 -26.76 -2.19
CA TYR A 386 17.51 -25.84 -3.28
C TYR A 386 17.26 -24.36 -2.90
N ILE A 387 18.11 -23.79 -2.04
CA ILE A 387 17.99 -22.42 -1.49
C ILE A 387 17.83 -21.37 -2.60
N ALA A 388 18.69 -21.41 -3.63
CA ALA A 388 18.66 -20.44 -4.73
C ALA A 388 17.33 -20.46 -5.48
N LEU A 389 16.80 -21.67 -5.76
CA LEU A 389 15.50 -21.82 -6.43
C LEU A 389 14.35 -21.34 -5.56
N TYR A 390 14.40 -21.61 -4.27
CA TYR A 390 13.43 -21.07 -3.28
C TYR A 390 13.43 -19.54 -3.30
N VAL A 391 14.60 -18.91 -3.18
CA VAL A 391 14.73 -17.45 -3.19
C VAL A 391 14.20 -16.84 -4.47
N CYS A 392 14.56 -17.43 -5.64
CA CYS A 392 14.05 -16.98 -6.94
C CYS A 392 12.53 -17.11 -7.04
N ALA A 393 11.96 -18.26 -6.64
CA ALA A 393 10.52 -18.48 -6.64
C ALA A 393 9.79 -17.46 -5.75
N MET A 394 10.29 -17.23 -4.54
CA MET A 394 9.72 -16.26 -3.60
C MET A 394 9.80 -14.82 -4.12
N CYS A 395 10.90 -14.43 -4.76
CA CYS A 395 11.02 -13.13 -5.41
C CYS A 395 9.97 -12.94 -6.51
N ILE A 396 9.74 -13.95 -7.35
CA ILE A 396 8.72 -13.92 -8.41
C ILE A 396 7.32 -13.83 -7.78
N ILE A 397 7.02 -14.67 -6.80
CA ILE A 397 5.73 -14.68 -6.06
C ILE A 397 5.44 -13.29 -5.49
N ILE A 398 6.38 -12.71 -4.78
CA ILE A 398 6.19 -11.40 -4.15
C ILE A 398 6.13 -10.27 -5.18
N SER A 399 6.80 -10.39 -6.32
CA SER A 399 6.62 -9.45 -7.43
C SER A 399 5.20 -9.50 -8.00
N MET A 400 4.62 -10.71 -8.15
CA MET A 400 3.25 -10.92 -8.62
C MET A 400 2.21 -10.43 -7.62
N TYR A 401 2.44 -10.65 -6.32
CA TYR A 401 1.61 -10.06 -5.26
C TYR A 401 1.54 -8.54 -5.40
N GLY A 402 2.69 -7.88 -5.48
CA GLY A 402 2.76 -6.43 -5.65
C GLY A 402 2.09 -5.95 -6.94
N GLY A 403 2.35 -6.67 -8.04
CA GLY A 403 1.81 -6.35 -9.36
C GLY A 403 0.31 -6.52 -9.47
N GLY A 404 -0.24 -7.61 -8.94
CA GLY A 404 -1.68 -7.86 -8.88
C GLY A 404 -2.39 -6.75 -8.11
N PHE A 405 -1.87 -6.42 -6.92
CA PHE A 405 -2.41 -5.32 -6.12
C PHE A 405 -2.39 -3.97 -6.87
N ALA A 406 -1.30 -3.65 -7.57
CA ALA A 406 -1.15 -2.41 -8.30
C ALA A 406 -1.99 -2.32 -9.58
N SER A 407 -2.36 -3.46 -10.18
CA SER A 407 -3.16 -3.52 -11.41
C SER A 407 -4.66 -3.37 -11.17
N ILE A 408 -5.14 -3.58 -9.95
CA ILE A 408 -6.58 -3.55 -9.59
C ILE A 408 -7.25 -2.20 -9.91
N PRO A 409 -6.68 -1.02 -9.58
CA PRO A 409 -7.34 0.24 -9.88
C PRO A 409 -7.57 0.45 -11.38
N ALA A 410 -6.61 0.00 -12.21
CA ALA A 410 -6.73 0.04 -13.65
C ALA A 410 -7.80 -0.94 -14.14
N TYR A 411 -7.90 -2.13 -13.56
CA TYR A 411 -8.94 -3.10 -13.87
C TYR A 411 -10.33 -2.56 -13.52
N LEU A 412 -10.49 -1.94 -12.36
CA LEU A 412 -11.73 -1.25 -11.99
C LEU A 412 -12.10 -0.13 -12.97
N ALA A 413 -11.12 0.66 -13.39
CA ALA A 413 -11.34 1.73 -14.35
C ALA A 413 -11.74 1.20 -15.73
N ASP A 414 -11.26 0.02 -16.12
CA ASP A 414 -11.64 -0.64 -17.39
C ASP A 414 -13.03 -1.26 -17.31
N VAL A 415 -13.48 -1.76 -16.15
CA VAL A 415 -14.80 -2.38 -15.96
C VAL A 415 -15.89 -1.34 -15.65
N PHE A 416 -15.63 -0.37 -14.77
CA PHE A 416 -16.62 0.55 -14.23
C PHE A 416 -16.49 2.00 -14.70
N GLY A 417 -15.43 2.30 -15.45
CA GLY A 417 -15.11 3.66 -15.87
C GLY A 417 -14.28 4.44 -14.87
N SER A 418 -13.70 5.55 -15.32
CA SER A 418 -12.73 6.33 -14.55
C SER A 418 -13.36 7.45 -13.68
N GLN A 419 -14.66 7.77 -13.90
CA GLN A 419 -15.28 8.92 -13.20
C GLN A 419 -15.42 8.71 -11.70
N MET A 420 -15.79 7.53 -11.26
CA MET A 420 -15.96 7.18 -9.84
C MET A 420 -14.98 6.12 -9.36
N VAL A 421 -13.88 5.92 -10.08
CA VAL A 421 -12.91 4.86 -9.79
C VAL A 421 -12.33 4.98 -8.38
N GLY A 422 -12.09 6.19 -7.88
CA GLY A 422 -11.60 6.40 -6.51
C GLY A 422 -12.59 5.91 -5.46
N ALA A 423 -13.88 6.17 -5.65
CA ALA A 423 -14.94 5.71 -4.76
C ALA A 423 -15.14 4.18 -4.80
N ILE A 424 -15.07 3.59 -6.00
CA ILE A 424 -15.20 2.14 -6.21
C ILE A 424 -13.98 1.42 -5.63
N HIS A 425 -12.79 1.93 -5.94
CA HIS A 425 -11.52 1.39 -5.43
C HIS A 425 -11.45 1.49 -3.90
N GLY A 426 -11.86 2.62 -3.31
CA GLY A 426 -11.91 2.77 -1.87
C GLY A 426 -12.74 1.67 -1.20
N ARG A 427 -13.90 1.30 -1.76
CA ARG A 427 -14.69 0.18 -1.25
C ARG A 427 -14.04 -1.17 -1.48
N LEU A 428 -13.35 -1.35 -2.60
CA LEU A 428 -12.63 -2.58 -2.90
C LEU A 428 -11.46 -2.80 -1.93
N LEU A 429 -10.85 -1.74 -1.38
CA LEU A 429 -9.76 -1.85 -0.40
C LEU A 429 -10.15 -2.53 0.91
N THR A 430 -11.45 -2.73 1.19
CA THR A 430 -11.89 -3.61 2.28
C THR A 430 -11.40 -5.06 2.08
N ALA A 431 -11.15 -5.50 0.84
CA ALA A 431 -10.51 -6.78 0.54
C ALA A 431 -9.06 -6.82 1.08
N TRP A 432 -8.35 -5.70 0.99
CA TRP A 432 -7.01 -5.61 1.57
C TRP A 432 -7.04 -5.66 3.10
N SER A 433 -7.98 -4.96 3.73
CA SER A 433 -8.17 -5.06 5.18
C SER A 433 -8.47 -6.50 5.63
N ALA A 434 -9.35 -7.19 4.91
CA ALA A 434 -9.66 -8.60 5.17
C ALA A 434 -8.44 -9.50 4.97
N ALA A 435 -7.64 -9.26 3.91
CA ALA A 435 -6.42 -10.02 3.66
C ALA A 435 -5.31 -9.75 4.69
N GLY A 436 -5.22 -8.50 5.18
CA GLY A 436 -4.29 -8.13 6.25
C GLY A 436 -4.55 -8.86 7.57
N ILE A 437 -5.77 -9.32 7.79
CA ILE A 437 -6.14 -10.19 8.91
C ILE A 437 -5.97 -11.66 8.52
N SER A 438 -6.61 -12.09 7.42
CA SER A 438 -6.67 -13.51 7.05
C SER A 438 -5.31 -14.11 6.67
N GLY A 439 -4.42 -13.35 6.01
CA GLY A 439 -3.11 -13.84 5.57
C GLY A 439 -2.21 -14.26 6.74
N PRO A 440 -1.83 -13.34 7.62
CA PRO A 440 -1.00 -13.65 8.79
C PRO A 440 -1.64 -14.68 9.72
N VAL A 441 -2.95 -14.59 9.97
CA VAL A 441 -3.67 -15.56 10.82
C VAL A 441 -3.57 -16.97 10.23
N LEU A 442 -3.83 -17.12 8.94
CA LEU A 442 -3.76 -18.41 8.25
C LEU A 442 -2.36 -19.04 8.38
N VAL A 443 -1.33 -18.27 8.04
CA VAL A 443 0.05 -18.78 8.04
C VAL A 443 0.53 -19.11 9.45
N ASN A 444 0.29 -18.23 10.42
CA ASN A 444 0.72 -18.42 11.79
C ASN A 444 -0.03 -19.59 12.47
N TYR A 445 -1.36 -19.66 12.29
CA TYR A 445 -2.16 -20.73 12.88
C TYR A 445 -1.79 -22.11 12.33
N LEU A 446 -1.63 -22.23 11.00
CA LEU A 446 -1.22 -23.49 10.39
C LEU A 446 0.18 -23.90 10.84
N ARG A 447 1.11 -22.95 10.91
CA ARG A 447 2.46 -23.21 11.42
C ARG A 447 2.43 -23.72 12.86
N GLU A 448 1.72 -23.04 13.75
CA GLU A 448 1.63 -23.42 15.17
C GLU A 448 0.94 -24.77 15.32
N TYR A 449 -0.13 -25.00 14.58
CA TYR A 449 -0.83 -26.31 14.54
C TYR A 449 0.10 -27.45 14.13
N GLN A 450 0.91 -27.25 13.07
CA GLN A 450 1.86 -28.25 12.61
C GLN A 450 2.97 -28.53 13.65
N LEU A 451 3.53 -27.49 14.26
CA LEU A 451 4.54 -27.66 15.32
C LEU A 451 3.99 -28.42 16.53
N THR A 452 2.77 -28.12 16.97
CA THR A 452 2.14 -28.82 18.12
C THR A 452 1.83 -30.28 17.83
N HIS A 453 1.71 -30.67 16.54
CA HIS A 453 1.54 -32.05 16.10
C HIS A 453 2.86 -32.74 15.74
N GLY A 454 3.99 -32.19 16.13
CA GLY A 454 5.32 -32.80 15.98
C GLY A 454 5.88 -32.76 14.55
N VAL A 455 5.36 -31.94 13.67
CA VAL A 455 5.94 -31.75 12.32
C VAL A 455 7.26 -30.99 12.45
N PRO A 456 8.35 -31.49 11.84
CA PRO A 456 9.65 -30.83 11.93
C PRO A 456 9.63 -29.46 11.27
N PRO A 457 10.42 -28.47 11.78
CA PRO A 457 10.43 -27.07 11.29
C PRO A 457 10.62 -26.95 9.78
N GLU A 458 11.39 -27.85 9.17
CA GLU A 458 11.68 -27.85 7.74
C GLU A 458 10.44 -28.13 6.85
N ARG A 459 9.39 -28.76 7.42
CA ARG A 459 8.17 -29.15 6.71
C ARG A 459 6.91 -28.41 7.18
N VAL A 460 7.03 -27.60 8.20
CA VAL A 460 5.91 -26.95 8.88
C VAL A 460 5.07 -26.04 7.96
N TYR A 461 5.66 -25.59 6.86
CA TYR A 461 4.99 -24.70 5.90
C TYR A 461 4.36 -25.42 4.69
N ASP A 462 4.57 -26.74 4.52
CA ASP A 462 4.09 -27.46 3.34
C ASP A 462 2.57 -27.35 3.16
N ILE A 463 1.79 -27.58 4.22
CA ILE A 463 0.33 -27.43 4.17
C ILE A 463 -0.06 -25.98 3.90
N THR A 464 0.63 -25.03 4.51
CA THR A 464 0.39 -23.59 4.27
C THR A 464 0.55 -23.26 2.79
N LEU A 465 1.64 -23.70 2.15
CA LEU A 465 1.92 -23.46 0.74
C LEU A 465 0.85 -24.10 -0.17
N MET A 466 0.38 -25.31 0.17
CA MET A 466 -0.71 -25.97 -0.55
C MET A 466 -2.06 -25.24 -0.41
N VAL A 467 -2.38 -24.74 0.80
CA VAL A 467 -3.58 -23.93 1.01
C VAL A 467 -3.50 -22.63 0.20
N LEU A 468 -2.35 -21.95 0.20
CA LEU A 468 -2.15 -20.75 -0.61
C LEU A 468 -2.27 -21.03 -2.11
N THR A 469 -1.79 -22.19 -2.57
CA THR A 469 -2.01 -22.66 -3.96
C THR A 469 -3.51 -22.75 -4.26
N GLY A 470 -4.29 -23.37 -3.37
CA GLY A 470 -5.75 -23.45 -3.52
C GLY A 470 -6.44 -22.09 -3.58
N LEU A 471 -5.99 -21.13 -2.76
CA LEU A 471 -6.50 -19.75 -2.81
C LEU A 471 -6.22 -19.07 -4.16
N LEU A 472 -5.03 -19.28 -4.74
CA LEU A 472 -4.68 -18.72 -6.05
C LEU A 472 -5.48 -19.39 -7.18
N VAL A 473 -5.73 -20.70 -7.11
CA VAL A 473 -6.61 -21.38 -8.08
C VAL A 473 -8.03 -20.80 -8.00
N MET A 474 -8.56 -20.57 -6.79
CA MET A 474 -9.85 -19.91 -6.60
C MET A 474 -9.83 -18.48 -7.17
N GLY A 475 -8.74 -17.73 -6.96
CA GLY A 475 -8.54 -16.41 -7.54
C GLY A 475 -8.56 -16.43 -9.07
N PHE A 476 -7.92 -17.42 -9.69
CA PHE A 476 -7.97 -17.65 -11.13
C PHE A 476 -9.40 -17.85 -11.62
N ILE A 477 -10.17 -18.71 -10.96
CA ILE A 477 -11.59 -18.96 -11.31
C ILE A 477 -12.39 -17.67 -11.20
N CYS A 478 -12.27 -16.93 -10.10
CA CYS A 478 -12.95 -15.64 -9.92
C CYS A 478 -12.59 -14.65 -11.05
N ASN A 479 -11.32 -14.56 -11.41
CA ASN A 479 -10.87 -13.69 -12.50
C ASN A 479 -11.46 -14.10 -13.85
N GLN A 480 -11.60 -15.41 -14.15
CA GLN A 480 -12.19 -15.88 -15.41
C GLN A 480 -13.69 -15.57 -15.50
N LEU A 481 -14.38 -15.53 -14.37
CA LEU A 481 -15.81 -15.20 -14.30
C LEU A 481 -16.11 -13.70 -14.50
N VAL A 482 -15.11 -12.82 -14.38
CA VAL A 482 -15.31 -11.38 -14.65
C VAL A 482 -15.69 -11.18 -16.11
N ARG A 483 -16.87 -10.59 -16.34
CA ARG A 483 -17.41 -10.27 -17.67
C ARG A 483 -17.59 -8.75 -17.81
N PRO A 484 -17.56 -8.21 -19.03
CA PRO A 484 -17.92 -6.81 -19.27
C PRO A 484 -19.33 -6.50 -18.74
N LEU A 485 -19.55 -5.27 -18.33
CA LEU A 485 -20.87 -4.78 -17.92
C LEU A 485 -21.71 -4.40 -19.15
N THR A 486 -23.01 -4.55 -19.01
CA THR A 486 -24.01 -4.11 -20.00
C THR A 486 -24.31 -2.61 -19.85
N GLU A 487 -24.81 -1.98 -20.91
CA GLU A 487 -25.17 -0.55 -20.93
C GLU A 487 -26.24 -0.17 -19.90
N GLU A 488 -27.05 -1.11 -19.45
CA GLU A 488 -28.07 -0.92 -18.41
C GLU A 488 -27.48 -0.42 -17.07
N HIS A 489 -26.21 -0.69 -16.82
CA HIS A 489 -25.51 -0.25 -15.63
C HIS A 489 -24.89 1.16 -15.77
N ALA A 490 -24.98 1.76 -16.96
CA ALA A 490 -24.41 3.06 -17.24
C ALA A 490 -25.10 4.18 -16.45
N MET A 491 -24.32 5.16 -16.00
CA MET A 491 -24.87 6.39 -15.43
C MET A 491 -25.65 7.16 -16.48
N THR A 492 -26.83 7.68 -16.12
CA THR A 492 -27.56 8.65 -16.95
C THR A 492 -26.75 9.93 -17.15
N ALA A 493 -27.08 10.71 -18.18
CA ALA A 493 -26.40 11.98 -18.44
C ALA A 493 -26.46 12.94 -17.23
N GLU A 494 -27.59 12.97 -16.50
CA GLU A 494 -27.76 13.75 -15.28
C GLU A 494 -26.86 13.26 -14.15
N GLN A 495 -26.77 11.95 -13.92
CA GLN A 495 -25.88 11.35 -12.94
C GLN A 495 -24.41 11.61 -13.28
N GLN A 496 -24.05 11.58 -14.56
CA GLN A 496 -22.71 11.92 -15.02
C GLN A 496 -22.39 13.39 -14.77
N GLN A 497 -23.34 14.31 -15.00
CA GLN A 497 -23.17 15.72 -14.68
C GLN A 497 -23.02 15.97 -13.17
N GLN A 498 -23.83 15.31 -12.35
CA GLN A 498 -23.71 15.38 -10.89
C GLN A 498 -22.38 14.80 -10.39
N ALA A 499 -21.92 13.68 -10.97
CA ALA A 499 -20.63 13.07 -10.64
C ALA A 499 -19.45 13.93 -11.13
N LYS A 500 -19.60 14.64 -12.24
CA LYS A 500 -18.63 15.62 -12.73
C LYS A 500 -18.50 16.81 -11.77
N GLY A 501 -19.51 17.07 -10.93
CA GLY A 501 -19.58 18.18 -9.96
C GLY A 501 -19.18 19.49 -10.59
N LEU A 502 -20.11 20.44 -10.74
CA LEU A 502 -19.92 21.87 -11.06
C LEU A 502 -18.63 22.28 -11.82
N TYR A 503 -18.35 21.59 -12.91
CA TYR A 503 -17.36 22.05 -13.88
C TYR A 503 -18.08 22.87 -14.95
N THR A 504 -18.46 24.08 -14.64
CA THR A 504 -18.75 25.08 -15.66
C THR A 504 -17.41 25.54 -16.24
N ILE A 505 -16.99 24.92 -17.31
CA ILE A 505 -15.90 25.45 -18.14
C ILE A 505 -16.56 26.23 -19.28
N ASN A 506 -16.08 27.45 -19.44
CA ASN A 506 -16.31 28.27 -20.60
C ASN A 506 -16.04 27.44 -21.89
N LYS A 507 -17.05 27.27 -22.75
CA LYS A 507 -16.99 26.41 -23.94
C LYS A 507 -15.99 26.91 -25.00
N ASP A 508 -15.42 28.09 -24.82
CA ASP A 508 -14.59 28.77 -25.81
C ASP A 508 -13.09 28.48 -25.70
N ALA A 509 -12.67 27.66 -24.72
CA ALA A 509 -11.28 27.25 -24.60
C ALA A 509 -11.04 25.91 -25.32
N GLN A 510 -11.05 25.91 -26.64
CA GLN A 510 -10.30 24.91 -27.41
C GLN A 510 -8.80 25.13 -27.15
N LEU A 511 -8.33 24.49 -26.08
CA LEU A 511 -6.97 24.64 -25.62
C LEU A 511 -6.09 23.68 -26.38
N THR A 512 -5.32 24.20 -27.31
CA THR A 512 -4.12 23.53 -27.82
C THR A 512 -3.14 23.38 -26.65
N TRP A 513 -3.06 22.16 -26.14
CA TRP A 513 -2.19 21.82 -25.02
C TRP A 513 -0.78 21.50 -25.51
N GLU A 514 -0.03 22.52 -25.91
CA GLU A 514 1.40 22.40 -26.04
C GLU A 514 2.00 22.55 -24.62
N ALA A 515 2.41 21.42 -24.06
CA ALA A 515 3.15 21.42 -22.81
C ALA A 515 4.49 22.14 -23.03
N ARG A 516 4.66 23.34 -22.47
CA ARG A 516 6.00 23.92 -22.28
C ARG A 516 6.47 23.51 -20.89
N PRO A 517 7.24 22.42 -20.76
CA PRO A 517 7.70 22.00 -19.45
C PRO A 517 8.72 23.00 -18.94
N SER A 518 8.56 23.47 -17.71
CA SER A 518 9.71 23.90 -16.92
C SER A 518 10.52 22.64 -16.63
N THR A 519 11.54 22.38 -17.46
CA THR A 519 12.42 21.19 -17.36
C THR A 519 13.03 21.11 -15.97
N LEU A 520 13.39 22.25 -15.39
CA LEU A 520 13.93 22.34 -14.04
C LEU A 520 12.93 21.81 -12.98
N LEU A 521 11.68 22.29 -13.00
CA LEU A 521 10.67 21.85 -12.04
C LEU A 521 10.39 20.34 -12.17
N LEU A 522 10.33 19.83 -13.39
CA LEU A 522 10.15 18.40 -13.66
C LEU A 522 11.32 17.60 -13.07
N THR A 523 12.55 18.00 -13.37
CA THR A 523 13.76 17.31 -12.89
C THR A 523 13.83 17.36 -11.36
N VAL A 524 13.64 18.50 -10.73
CA VAL A 524 13.66 18.64 -9.26
C VAL A 524 12.57 17.79 -8.60
N SER A 525 11.36 17.77 -9.16
CA SER A 525 10.26 16.97 -8.61
C SER A 525 10.55 15.47 -8.66
N TRP A 526 11.14 14.98 -9.76
CA TRP A 526 11.53 13.58 -9.88
C TRP A 526 12.74 13.23 -9.00
N LEU A 527 13.73 14.10 -8.90
CA LEU A 527 14.88 13.88 -8.00
C LEU A 527 14.44 13.81 -6.54
N ALA A 528 13.52 14.68 -6.11
CA ALA A 528 13.02 14.70 -4.74
C ALA A 528 12.42 13.36 -4.27
N VAL A 529 11.82 12.57 -5.17
CA VAL A 529 11.25 11.26 -4.84
C VAL A 529 12.17 10.09 -5.21
N SER A 530 12.99 10.24 -6.25
CA SER A 530 13.89 9.16 -6.70
C SER A 530 15.12 9.01 -5.81
N VAL A 531 15.69 10.10 -5.30
CA VAL A 531 16.88 10.04 -4.44
C VAL A 531 16.63 9.25 -3.16
N PRO A 532 15.56 9.50 -2.38
CA PRO A 532 15.25 8.66 -1.21
C PRO A 532 15.01 7.19 -1.57
N LEU A 533 14.31 6.94 -2.68
CA LEU A 533 14.06 5.57 -3.16
C LEU A 533 15.35 4.83 -3.51
N LEU A 534 16.25 5.46 -4.28
CA LEU A 534 17.54 4.88 -4.66
C LEU A 534 18.43 4.64 -3.43
N TRP A 535 18.41 5.54 -2.45
CA TRP A 535 19.09 5.34 -1.19
C TRP A 535 18.54 4.11 -0.45
N GLY A 536 17.21 3.96 -0.33
CA GLY A 536 16.59 2.78 0.27
C GLY A 536 16.92 1.49 -0.48
N VAL A 537 16.92 1.51 -1.82
CA VAL A 537 17.36 0.36 -2.64
C VAL A 537 18.83 0.02 -2.37
N GLY A 538 19.71 1.02 -2.34
CA GLY A 538 21.14 0.83 -2.07
C GLY A 538 21.39 0.18 -0.71
N THR A 539 20.74 0.67 0.36
CA THR A 539 20.86 0.10 1.71
C THR A 539 20.34 -1.34 1.77
N THR A 540 19.23 -1.64 1.10
CA THR A 540 18.68 -3.00 1.04
C THR A 540 19.59 -3.94 0.24
N LEU A 541 20.13 -3.50 -0.89
CA LEU A 541 21.06 -4.32 -1.69
C LEU A 541 22.35 -4.60 -0.91
N GLN A 542 22.90 -3.63 -0.18
CA GLN A 542 24.05 -3.85 0.68
C GLN A 542 23.80 -4.92 1.76
N GLN A 543 22.58 -4.96 2.31
CA GLN A 543 22.19 -6.01 3.25
C GLN A 543 21.99 -7.35 2.57
N ALA A 544 21.38 -7.36 1.37
CA ALA A 544 21.14 -8.56 0.60
C ALA A 544 22.43 -9.21 0.06
N VAL A 545 23.44 -8.41 -0.33
CA VAL A 545 24.74 -8.93 -0.78
C VAL A 545 25.44 -9.72 0.34
N LYS A 546 25.29 -9.30 1.61
CA LYS A 546 25.80 -10.06 2.76
C LYS A 546 25.16 -11.44 2.92
N PHE A 547 24.03 -11.68 2.26
CA PHE A 547 23.37 -12.98 2.22
C PHE A 547 24.08 -13.98 1.29
N PHE A 548 24.76 -13.49 0.24
CA PHE A 548 25.46 -14.32 -0.74
C PHE A 548 26.97 -14.39 -0.53
N MET A 549 27.52 -13.62 0.43
CA MET A 549 28.90 -13.67 0.89
C MET A 549 29.02 -14.50 2.19
#